data_5fcbe02cd377381f8c7aaefee7822e42
#
_entry.id   5fcbe02cd377381f8c7aaefee7822e42
#
_cell.length_a   1.000
_cell.length_b   1.000
_cell.length_c   1.000
_cell.angle_alpha   90.00
_cell.angle_beta   90.00
_cell.angle_gamma   90.00
#
_symmetry.space_group_name_H-M   'P 1'
#
loop_
_entity.id
_entity.type
_entity.pdbx_description
1 polymer ?
#
loop_
_entity_poly.entity_id
_entity_poly.type
_entity_poly.pdbx_seq_one_letter_code
_entity_poly.pdbx_strand_id
1 'polypeptide(L)'
;VTIGQRTFAFAQGYEDFTATLAAEFPSERPALGRYAALLRRTSEQELDLLNPRAGKTVWPSRLVETSAWQYLNETFRNPLLVDVLSGTSLKMELRRDSLPLFTFLHGQSSFIESSWRLKGDGALITDRLVRGIGQQGGRVVCGAEVVELVEKCGRLSAAVCRDGEVYEGAVFISDVHPGQTCKLVKQSERMKNAYRHRMAGLPNTFGMFTVSLRMKPRALEYFNYNRYVYAHP
;
A
#
# COMPACT_ATOMS: atom_id res chain seq x y z
N VAL A 1 -10.63 -13.14 8.17
CA VAL A 1 -11.65 -12.09 8.08
C VAL A 1 -12.86 -12.50 8.91
N THR A 2 -13.33 -11.63 9.79
CA THR A 2 -14.54 -11.84 10.60
C THR A 2 -15.61 -10.86 10.13
N ILE A 3 -16.80 -11.37 9.82
CA ILE A 3 -17.97 -10.57 9.43
C ILE A 3 -19.11 -10.96 10.38
N GLY A 4 -19.55 -10.02 11.21
CA GLY A 4 -20.47 -10.29 12.29
C GLY A 4 -19.91 -11.36 13.25
N GLN A 5 -20.58 -12.52 13.32
CA GLN A 5 -20.15 -13.64 14.17
C GLN A 5 -19.37 -14.74 13.44
N ARG A 6 -19.21 -14.65 12.12
CA ARG A 6 -18.52 -15.67 11.32
C ARG A 6 -17.09 -15.27 11.01
N THR A 7 -16.16 -16.19 11.19
CA THR A 7 -14.73 -16.00 10.90
C THR A 7 -14.29 -16.94 9.77
N PHE A 8 -13.62 -16.37 8.78
CA PHE A 8 -13.08 -17.05 7.61
C PHE A 8 -11.56 -16.94 7.63
N ALA A 9 -10.88 -18.07 7.51
CA ALA A 9 -9.43 -18.13 7.49
C ALA A 9 -8.90 -17.93 6.06
N PHE A 10 -7.83 -17.16 5.92
CA PHE A 10 -7.00 -17.10 4.73
C PHE A 10 -5.74 -17.90 5.03
N ALA A 11 -5.68 -19.12 4.50
CA ALA A 11 -4.50 -19.95 4.63
C ALA A 11 -3.35 -19.43 3.77
N GLN A 12 -2.13 -19.73 4.16
CA GLN A 12 -0.93 -19.41 3.38
C GLN A 12 -0.78 -20.41 2.24
N GLY A 13 -0.40 -19.93 1.07
CA GLY A 13 -0.31 -20.72 -0.16
C GLY A 13 -1.62 -20.76 -0.95
N TYR A 14 -1.52 -20.72 -2.27
CA TYR A 14 -2.68 -20.61 -3.17
C TYR A 14 -3.60 -21.83 -3.10
N GLU A 15 -3.03 -23.02 -2.94
CA GLU A 15 -3.76 -24.27 -2.83
C GLU A 15 -4.55 -24.35 -1.53
N ASP A 16 -3.92 -24.04 -0.39
CA ASP A 16 -4.54 -24.08 0.94
C ASP A 16 -5.56 -22.95 1.11
N PHE A 17 -5.28 -21.76 0.57
CA PHE A 17 -6.23 -20.66 0.48
C PHE A 17 -7.50 -21.07 -0.26
N THR A 18 -7.34 -21.68 -1.44
CA THR A 18 -8.47 -22.18 -2.25
C THR A 18 -9.24 -23.28 -1.51
N ALA A 19 -8.54 -24.25 -0.92
CA ALA A 19 -9.17 -25.36 -0.21
C ALA A 19 -9.95 -24.89 1.00
N THR A 20 -9.38 -23.99 1.80
CA THR A 20 -10.01 -23.44 3.01
C THR A 20 -11.29 -22.68 2.68
N LEU A 21 -11.26 -21.79 1.69
CA LEU A 21 -12.46 -21.05 1.28
C LEU A 21 -13.48 -21.94 0.56
N ALA A 22 -13.04 -22.93 -0.21
CA ALA A 22 -13.96 -23.86 -0.87
C ALA A 22 -14.65 -24.83 0.12
N ALA A 23 -14.12 -25.04 1.31
CA ALA A 23 -14.81 -25.77 2.37
C ALA A 23 -16.01 -24.97 2.92
N GLU A 24 -15.87 -23.64 3.04
CA GLU A 24 -16.96 -22.75 3.46
C GLU A 24 -17.94 -22.42 2.32
N PHE A 25 -17.46 -22.41 1.07
CA PHE A 25 -18.21 -22.05 -0.14
C PHE A 25 -18.06 -23.12 -1.24
N PRO A 26 -18.59 -24.33 -1.08
CA PRO A 26 -18.32 -25.45 -2.00
C PRO A 26 -18.72 -25.19 -3.46
N SER A 27 -19.82 -24.45 -3.69
CA SER A 27 -20.30 -24.09 -5.03
C SER A 27 -19.36 -23.12 -5.77
N GLU A 28 -18.51 -22.40 -5.04
CA GLU A 28 -17.58 -21.43 -5.60
C GLU A 28 -16.17 -22.01 -5.88
N ARG A 29 -15.94 -23.29 -5.58
CA ARG A 29 -14.63 -23.97 -5.77
C ARG A 29 -14.01 -23.71 -7.15
N PRO A 30 -14.76 -23.84 -8.29
CA PRO A 30 -14.18 -23.56 -9.61
C PRO A 30 -13.78 -22.10 -9.81
N ALA A 31 -14.56 -21.16 -9.28
CA ALA A 31 -14.26 -19.73 -9.34
C ALA A 31 -13.04 -19.36 -8.46
N LEU A 32 -12.96 -19.92 -7.26
CA LEU A 32 -11.80 -19.77 -6.35
C LEU A 32 -10.52 -20.29 -7.01
N GLY A 33 -10.56 -21.42 -7.71
CA GLY A 33 -9.40 -21.95 -8.44
C GLY A 33 -8.91 -20.99 -9.53
N ARG A 34 -9.84 -20.43 -10.33
CA ARG A 34 -9.48 -19.42 -11.35
C ARG A 34 -8.93 -18.14 -10.73
N TYR A 35 -9.52 -17.72 -9.63
CA TYR A 35 -9.06 -16.54 -8.89
C TYR A 35 -7.64 -16.74 -8.32
N ALA A 36 -7.36 -17.89 -7.70
CA ALA A 36 -6.02 -18.22 -7.19
C ALA A 36 -4.97 -18.28 -8.32
N ALA A 37 -5.33 -18.83 -9.48
CA ALA A 37 -4.46 -18.82 -10.66
C ALA A 37 -4.19 -17.40 -11.18
N LEU A 38 -5.18 -16.50 -11.13
CA LEU A 38 -5.00 -15.09 -11.48
C LEU A 38 -4.08 -14.38 -10.49
N LEU A 39 -4.27 -14.59 -9.19
CA LEU A 39 -3.42 -14.06 -8.13
C LEU A 39 -1.95 -14.45 -8.36
N ARG A 40 -1.68 -15.76 -8.52
CA ARG A 40 -0.34 -16.29 -8.76
C ARG A 40 0.32 -15.65 -9.99
N ARG A 41 -0.38 -15.66 -11.11
CA ARG A 41 0.14 -15.06 -12.36
C ARG A 41 0.43 -13.57 -12.21
N THR A 42 -0.40 -12.83 -11.47
CA THR A 42 -0.20 -11.39 -11.27
C THR A 42 1.02 -11.13 -10.40
N SER A 43 1.24 -11.93 -9.35
CA SER A 43 2.42 -11.84 -8.48
C SER A 43 3.71 -12.18 -9.24
N GLU A 44 3.71 -13.23 -10.05
CA GLU A 44 4.86 -13.61 -10.88
C GLU A 44 5.24 -12.50 -11.88
N GLN A 45 4.25 -11.83 -12.48
CA GLN A 45 4.47 -10.71 -13.39
C GLN A 45 5.01 -9.45 -12.71
N GLU A 46 4.79 -9.26 -11.42
CA GLU A 46 5.28 -8.09 -10.68
C GLU A 46 6.81 -8.00 -10.71
N LEU A 47 7.49 -9.12 -10.55
CA LEU A 47 8.96 -9.17 -10.58
C LEU A 47 9.53 -8.64 -11.90
N ASP A 48 8.85 -8.92 -13.01
CA ASP A 48 9.22 -8.42 -14.33
C ASP A 48 8.94 -6.91 -14.46
N LEU A 49 7.83 -6.43 -13.88
CA LEU A 49 7.47 -5.01 -13.85
C LEU A 49 8.46 -4.16 -13.07
N LEU A 50 9.01 -4.70 -11.99
CA LEU A 50 10.00 -4.04 -11.13
C LEU A 50 11.44 -4.17 -11.65
N ASN A 51 11.67 -5.02 -12.67
CA ASN A 51 13.00 -5.21 -13.22
C ASN A 51 13.30 -4.20 -14.32
N PRO A 52 14.15 -3.16 -14.08
CA PRO A 52 14.46 -2.14 -15.08
C PRO A 52 15.22 -2.68 -16.30
N ARG A 53 15.68 -3.95 -16.25
CA ARG A 53 16.38 -4.63 -17.36
C ARG A 53 15.46 -5.49 -18.23
N ALA A 54 14.20 -5.67 -17.85
CA ALA A 54 13.25 -6.55 -18.54
C ALA A 54 12.72 -6.00 -19.89
N GLY A 55 13.20 -4.86 -20.36
CA GLY A 55 12.75 -4.25 -21.63
C GLY A 55 11.43 -3.49 -21.48
N LYS A 56 10.65 -3.38 -22.57
CA LYS A 56 9.37 -2.68 -22.55
C LYS A 56 8.37 -3.41 -21.65
N THR A 57 8.13 -2.84 -20.47
CA THR A 57 7.08 -3.29 -19.57
C THR A 57 5.72 -2.98 -20.17
N VAL A 58 4.95 -3.99 -20.48
CA VAL A 58 3.55 -3.84 -20.90
C VAL A 58 2.70 -3.85 -19.65
N TRP A 59 2.18 -2.69 -19.28
CA TRP A 59 1.22 -2.58 -18.18
C TRP A 59 -0.06 -3.38 -18.52
N PRO A 60 -0.59 -4.16 -17.60
CA PRO A 60 -1.83 -4.88 -17.80
C PRO A 60 -3.02 -3.91 -17.72
N SER A 61 -3.23 -3.11 -18.76
CA SER A 61 -4.24 -2.03 -18.79
C SER A 61 -5.61 -2.51 -18.34
N ARG A 62 -6.04 -3.70 -18.78
CA ARG A 62 -7.32 -4.29 -18.35
C ARG A 62 -7.42 -4.48 -16.84
N LEU A 63 -6.35 -4.91 -16.16
CA LEU A 63 -6.37 -5.08 -14.69
C LEU A 63 -6.35 -3.73 -13.96
N VAL A 64 -5.77 -2.70 -14.57
CA VAL A 64 -5.74 -1.34 -14.00
C VAL A 64 -7.08 -0.64 -14.18
N GLU A 65 -7.76 -0.85 -15.30
CA GLU A 65 -9.03 -0.22 -15.65
C GLU A 65 -10.24 -0.89 -15.01
N THR A 66 -10.14 -2.19 -14.66
CA THR A 66 -11.22 -2.95 -13.99
C THR A 66 -11.17 -2.68 -12.49
N SER A 67 -12.32 -2.37 -11.89
CA SER A 67 -12.42 -2.28 -10.43
C SER A 67 -12.39 -3.67 -9.80
N ALA A 68 -11.74 -3.80 -8.64
CA ALA A 68 -11.70 -5.04 -7.87
C ALA A 68 -13.12 -5.50 -7.50
N TRP A 69 -13.98 -4.56 -7.11
CA TRP A 69 -15.38 -4.82 -6.76
C TRP A 69 -16.16 -5.41 -7.93
N GLN A 70 -16.04 -4.79 -9.10
CA GLN A 70 -16.69 -5.31 -10.33
C GLN A 70 -16.24 -6.73 -10.61
N TYR A 71 -14.93 -6.98 -10.64
CA TYR A 71 -14.38 -8.31 -10.92
C TYR A 71 -14.87 -9.38 -9.94
N LEU A 72 -14.90 -9.07 -8.63
CA LEU A 72 -15.34 -10.02 -7.62
C LEU A 72 -16.83 -10.37 -7.80
N ASN A 73 -17.68 -9.38 -8.07
CA ASN A 73 -19.12 -9.62 -8.29
C ASN A 73 -19.43 -10.34 -9.60
N GLU A 74 -18.62 -10.16 -10.63
CA GLU A 74 -18.76 -10.92 -11.90
C GLU A 74 -18.24 -12.36 -11.78
N THR A 75 -17.28 -12.60 -10.86
CA THR A 75 -16.60 -13.88 -10.71
C THR A 75 -17.31 -14.81 -9.73
N PHE A 76 -17.82 -14.27 -8.62
CA PHE A 76 -18.42 -15.01 -7.52
C PHE A 76 -19.91 -14.73 -7.41
N ARG A 77 -20.70 -15.80 -7.17
CA ARG A 77 -22.16 -15.71 -7.03
C ARG A 77 -22.58 -15.45 -5.59
N ASN A 78 -21.76 -15.88 -4.62
CA ASN A 78 -22.07 -15.75 -3.21
C ASN A 78 -21.60 -14.38 -2.70
N PRO A 79 -22.51 -13.45 -2.31
CA PRO A 79 -22.13 -12.11 -1.88
C PRO A 79 -21.27 -12.12 -0.60
N LEU A 80 -21.50 -13.06 0.31
CA LEU A 80 -20.67 -13.18 1.51
C LEU A 80 -19.22 -13.53 1.18
N LEU A 81 -18.97 -14.36 0.14
CA LEU A 81 -17.60 -14.62 -0.31
C LEU A 81 -16.96 -13.37 -0.92
N VAL A 82 -17.71 -12.55 -1.65
CA VAL A 82 -17.23 -11.27 -2.16
C VAL A 82 -16.80 -10.36 -1.00
N ASP A 83 -17.62 -10.26 0.06
CA ASP A 83 -17.30 -9.48 1.25
C ASP A 83 -16.08 -10.04 1.99
N VAL A 84 -15.98 -11.36 2.14
CA VAL A 84 -14.82 -12.04 2.75
C VAL A 84 -13.53 -11.73 1.98
N LEU A 85 -13.55 -11.85 0.65
CA LEU A 85 -12.38 -11.56 -0.20
C LEU A 85 -12.02 -10.07 -0.18
N SER A 86 -13.01 -9.18 -0.07
CA SER A 86 -12.82 -7.75 0.05
C SER A 86 -12.29 -7.32 1.42
N GLY A 87 -12.41 -8.16 2.44
CA GLY A 87 -12.12 -7.82 3.83
C GLY A 87 -10.68 -7.40 4.13
N THR A 88 -9.72 -7.64 3.22
CA THR A 88 -8.34 -7.16 3.34
C THR A 88 -8.12 -5.80 2.67
N SER A 89 -9.11 -5.27 1.94
CA SER A 89 -9.01 -4.00 1.19
C SER A 89 -8.85 -2.76 2.08
N LEU A 90 -9.14 -2.88 3.39
CA LEU A 90 -9.04 -1.80 4.37
C LEU A 90 -7.71 -1.02 4.30
N LYS A 91 -6.62 -1.67 3.91
CA LYS A 91 -5.30 -1.05 3.78
C LYS A 91 -5.03 -0.42 2.40
N MET A 92 -5.94 -0.58 1.46
CA MET A 92 -5.77 -0.12 0.08
C MET A 92 -6.76 0.99 -0.26
N GLU A 93 -8.04 0.66 -0.35
CA GLU A 93 -9.13 1.58 -0.69
C GLU A 93 -10.47 0.97 -0.24
N LEU A 94 -11.36 1.82 0.26
CA LEU A 94 -12.69 1.39 0.71
C LEU A 94 -13.81 1.70 -0.29
N ARG A 95 -13.54 2.56 -1.27
CA ARG A 95 -14.54 2.90 -2.29
C ARG A 95 -14.62 1.81 -3.36
N ARG A 96 -15.84 1.41 -3.70
CA ARG A 96 -16.12 0.30 -4.62
C ARG A 96 -15.48 0.48 -6.00
N ASP A 97 -15.50 1.69 -6.54
CA ASP A 97 -15.17 1.93 -7.95
C ASP A 97 -13.72 2.41 -8.16
N SER A 98 -12.97 2.65 -7.08
CA SER A 98 -11.66 3.29 -7.18
C SER A 98 -10.48 2.35 -6.94
N LEU A 99 -10.69 1.14 -6.39
CA LEU A 99 -9.61 0.17 -6.21
C LEU A 99 -9.38 -0.62 -7.49
N PRO A 100 -8.28 -0.40 -8.24
CA PRO A 100 -7.97 -1.20 -9.41
C PRO A 100 -7.75 -2.66 -9.05
N LEU A 101 -8.23 -3.56 -9.90
CA LEU A 101 -8.04 -5.00 -9.73
C LEU A 101 -6.56 -5.37 -9.61
N PHE A 102 -5.69 -4.72 -10.38
CA PHE A 102 -4.24 -4.89 -10.31
C PHE A 102 -3.72 -4.70 -8.87
N THR A 103 -4.01 -3.57 -8.24
CA THR A 103 -3.58 -3.26 -6.87
C THR A 103 -4.16 -4.25 -5.86
N PHE A 104 -5.43 -4.61 -6.03
CA PHE A 104 -6.09 -5.58 -5.16
C PHE A 104 -5.45 -6.97 -5.24
N LEU A 105 -5.19 -7.47 -6.45
CA LEU A 105 -4.55 -8.77 -6.65
C LEU A 105 -3.14 -8.83 -6.03
N HIS A 106 -2.33 -7.79 -6.18
CA HIS A 106 -1.01 -7.72 -5.54
C HIS A 106 -1.10 -7.72 -4.03
N GLY A 107 -2.00 -6.92 -3.46
CA GLY A 107 -2.24 -6.93 -2.01
C GLY A 107 -2.65 -8.31 -1.50
N GLN A 108 -3.57 -8.98 -2.19
CA GLN A 108 -4.02 -10.33 -1.83
C GLN A 108 -2.91 -11.38 -1.96
N SER A 109 -2.17 -11.37 -3.08
CA SER A 109 -1.07 -12.31 -3.31
C SER A 109 -0.01 -12.21 -2.22
N SER A 110 0.37 -11.00 -1.81
CA SER A 110 1.36 -10.79 -0.76
C SER A 110 0.94 -11.40 0.58
N PHE A 111 -0.36 -11.40 0.92
CA PHE A 111 -0.87 -12.05 2.12
C PHE A 111 -0.90 -13.57 2.00
N ILE A 112 -1.23 -14.09 0.82
CA ILE A 112 -1.38 -15.53 0.57
C ILE A 112 -0.01 -16.21 0.44
N GLU A 113 0.95 -15.59 -0.25
CA GLU A 113 2.28 -16.15 -0.45
C GLU A 113 3.06 -16.21 0.87
N SER A 114 3.27 -15.08 1.52
CA SER A 114 3.80 -15.06 2.88
C SER A 114 3.76 -13.66 3.48
N SER A 115 3.38 -13.57 4.75
CA SER A 115 3.45 -12.32 5.52
C SER A 115 4.50 -12.46 6.61
N TRP A 116 5.48 -11.56 6.60
CA TRP A 116 6.57 -11.54 7.56
C TRP A 116 6.49 -10.32 8.45
N ARG A 117 6.95 -10.45 9.67
CA ARG A 117 7.18 -9.33 10.58
C ARG A 117 8.56 -9.44 11.21
N LEU A 118 9.10 -8.32 11.60
CA LEU A 118 10.36 -8.29 12.32
C LEU A 118 10.21 -8.92 13.71
N LYS A 119 11.19 -9.68 14.11
CA LYS A 119 11.35 -10.08 15.51
C LYS A 119 11.89 -8.85 16.26
N GLY A 120 11.07 -8.27 17.12
CA GLY A 120 11.39 -7.04 17.85
C GLY A 120 10.53 -5.88 17.38
N ASP A 121 11.09 -4.69 17.35
CA ASP A 121 10.42 -3.43 17.03
C ASP A 121 10.68 -3.02 15.58
N GLY A 122 9.69 -2.36 14.95
CA GLY A 122 9.83 -1.73 13.64
C GLY A 122 10.92 -0.66 13.57
N ALA A 123 11.27 -0.03 14.70
CA ALA A 123 12.38 0.90 14.82
C ALA A 123 13.72 0.32 14.37
N LEU A 124 13.89 -1.01 14.41
CA LEU A 124 15.11 -1.68 13.93
C LEU A 124 15.43 -1.37 12.46
N ILE A 125 14.41 -1.24 11.60
CA ILE A 125 14.62 -0.86 10.20
C ILE A 125 15.14 0.57 10.13
N THR A 126 14.47 1.48 10.82
CA THR A 126 14.83 2.91 10.86
C THR A 126 16.27 3.09 11.36
N ASP A 127 16.63 2.44 12.48
CA ASP A 127 17.97 2.49 13.04
C ASP A 127 19.05 1.97 12.08
N ARG A 128 18.75 0.90 11.35
CA ARG A 128 19.67 0.34 10.34
C ARG A 128 19.85 1.28 9.16
N LEU A 129 18.79 1.89 8.68
CA LEU A 129 18.83 2.86 7.59
C LEU A 129 19.60 4.11 8.00
N VAL A 130 19.32 4.68 9.19
CA VAL A 130 20.04 5.84 9.73
C VAL A 130 21.54 5.57 9.86
N ARG A 131 21.92 4.40 10.39
CA ARG A 131 23.34 3.98 10.45
C ARG A 131 23.96 3.87 9.06
N GLY A 132 23.23 3.24 8.11
CA GLY A 132 23.70 3.09 6.73
C GLY A 132 23.94 4.45 6.05
N ILE A 133 23.03 5.40 6.24
CA ILE A 133 23.18 6.78 5.76
C ILE A 133 24.44 7.41 6.35
N GLY A 134 24.65 7.31 7.68
CA GLY A 134 25.84 7.85 8.35
C GLY A 134 27.14 7.22 7.86
N GLN A 135 27.17 5.90 7.63
CA GLN A 135 28.32 5.18 7.09
C GLN A 135 28.73 5.64 5.68
N GLN A 136 27.76 6.15 4.91
CA GLN A 136 28.01 6.73 3.58
C GLN A 136 28.27 8.26 3.63
N GLY A 137 28.48 8.83 4.81
CA GLY A 137 28.71 10.27 4.98
C GLY A 137 27.45 11.13 4.94
N GLY A 138 26.27 10.52 4.89
CA GLY A 138 25.00 11.24 4.95
C GLY A 138 24.60 11.61 6.37
N ARG A 139 23.61 12.49 6.49
CA ARG A 139 23.05 12.93 7.78
C ARG A 139 21.52 12.76 7.78
N VAL A 140 20.98 12.39 8.92
CA VAL A 140 19.55 12.45 9.20
C VAL A 140 19.31 13.58 10.20
N VAL A 141 18.48 14.54 9.83
CA VAL A 141 18.14 15.70 10.65
C VAL A 141 16.67 15.61 11.01
N CYS A 142 16.37 15.48 12.29
CA CYS A 142 15.01 15.45 12.81
C CYS A 142 14.59 16.84 13.31
N GLY A 143 13.27 17.11 13.33
CA GLY A 143 12.73 18.38 13.79
C GLY A 143 12.93 19.56 12.84
N ALA A 144 13.46 19.31 11.64
CA ALA A 144 13.67 20.31 10.59
C ALA A 144 12.42 20.41 9.71
N GLU A 145 11.54 21.37 10.02
CA GLU A 145 10.33 21.60 9.23
C GLU A 145 10.65 22.44 7.99
N VAL A 146 10.63 21.81 6.81
CA VAL A 146 10.80 22.50 5.53
C VAL A 146 9.56 23.33 5.22
N VAL A 147 9.76 24.64 5.02
CA VAL A 147 8.70 25.62 4.74
C VAL A 147 8.77 26.21 3.32
N GLU A 148 9.89 26.00 2.63
CA GLU A 148 10.06 26.44 1.26
C GLU A 148 11.06 25.57 0.50
N LEU A 149 10.76 25.30 -0.77
CA LEU A 149 11.69 24.77 -1.75
C LEU A 149 12.00 25.87 -2.77
N VAL A 150 13.27 26.25 -2.85
CA VAL A 150 13.74 27.36 -3.67
C VAL A 150 14.13 26.85 -5.05
N GLU A 151 13.55 27.46 -6.09
CA GLU A 151 13.93 27.20 -7.49
C GLU A 151 14.85 28.32 -7.97
N LYS A 152 15.96 27.96 -8.62
CA LYS A 152 16.87 28.86 -9.35
C LYS A 152 17.11 28.30 -10.74
N CYS A 153 16.95 29.13 -11.77
CA CYS A 153 17.15 28.73 -13.16
C CYS A 153 16.39 27.44 -13.57
N GLY A 154 15.14 27.33 -13.13
CA GLY A 154 14.27 26.19 -13.45
C GLY A 154 14.64 24.85 -12.77
N ARG A 155 15.43 24.89 -11.69
CA ARG A 155 15.78 23.71 -10.88
C ARG A 155 15.66 24.03 -9.39
N LEU A 156 15.24 23.06 -8.59
CA LEU A 156 15.32 23.19 -7.14
C LEU A 156 16.79 23.27 -6.75
N SER A 157 17.13 24.22 -5.87
CA SER A 157 18.47 24.51 -5.41
C SER A 157 18.63 24.42 -3.90
N ALA A 158 17.55 24.65 -3.13
CA ALA A 158 17.61 24.64 -1.68
C ALA A 158 16.26 24.28 -1.05
N ALA A 159 16.31 23.71 0.14
CA ALA A 159 15.20 23.57 1.07
C ALA A 159 15.43 24.49 2.28
N VAL A 160 14.48 25.35 2.60
CA VAL A 160 14.53 26.30 3.70
C VAL A 160 13.64 25.78 4.82
N CYS A 161 14.18 25.68 6.02
CA CYS A 161 13.48 25.26 7.22
C CYS A 161 12.90 26.45 8.01
N ARG A 162 11.93 26.17 8.86
CA ARG A 162 11.25 27.17 9.70
C ARG A 162 12.20 27.93 10.65
N ASP A 163 13.24 27.25 11.13
CA ASP A 163 14.29 27.81 11.99
C ASP A 163 15.33 28.67 11.24
N GLY A 164 15.20 28.75 9.89
CA GLY A 164 16.10 29.52 9.04
C GLY A 164 17.27 28.70 8.47
N GLU A 165 17.43 27.44 8.87
CA GLU A 165 18.43 26.56 8.25
C GLU A 165 18.12 26.32 6.78
N VAL A 166 19.18 26.25 5.95
CA VAL A 166 19.08 26.08 4.50
C VAL A 166 19.93 24.88 4.09
N TYR A 167 19.28 23.94 3.38
CA TYR A 167 19.93 22.76 2.83
C TYR A 167 19.99 22.86 1.32
N GLU A 168 21.19 22.99 0.79
CA GLU A 168 21.44 23.03 -0.67
C GLU A 168 21.63 21.63 -1.25
N GLY A 169 21.21 21.42 -2.49
CA GLY A 169 21.34 20.13 -3.16
C GLY A 169 21.10 20.21 -4.67
N ALA A 170 21.65 19.24 -5.37
CA ALA A 170 21.44 19.09 -6.83
C ALA A 170 20.16 18.28 -7.14
N VAL A 171 19.73 17.42 -6.21
CA VAL A 171 18.55 16.55 -6.34
C VAL A 171 17.76 16.61 -5.03
N PHE A 172 16.45 16.72 -5.16
CA PHE A 172 15.51 16.72 -4.03
C PHE A 172 14.50 15.59 -4.23
N ILE A 173 14.30 14.78 -3.19
CA ILE A 173 13.29 13.74 -3.15
C ILE A 173 12.30 14.12 -2.04
N SER A 174 11.02 14.21 -2.38
CA SER A 174 9.95 14.52 -1.43
C SER A 174 8.99 13.33 -1.37
N ASP A 175 8.80 12.78 -0.17
CA ASP A 175 7.77 11.79 0.15
C ASP A 175 6.53 12.42 0.83
N VAL A 176 6.51 13.75 0.92
CA VAL A 176 5.35 14.52 1.37
C VAL A 176 4.27 14.50 0.30
N HIS A 177 3.00 14.53 0.72
CA HIS A 177 1.86 14.57 -0.21
C HIS A 177 2.09 15.56 -1.37
N PRO A 178 1.88 15.17 -2.64
CA PRO A 178 2.24 16.00 -3.81
C PRO A 178 1.65 17.41 -3.77
N GLY A 179 0.41 17.56 -3.28
CA GLY A 179 -0.21 18.88 -3.12
C GLY A 179 0.53 19.76 -2.09
N GLN A 180 1.07 19.17 -1.02
CA GLN A 180 1.87 19.92 -0.04
C GLN A 180 3.25 20.26 -0.60
N THR A 181 3.92 19.30 -1.27
CA THR A 181 5.18 19.56 -1.97
C THR A 181 5.04 20.73 -2.95
N CYS A 182 3.94 20.77 -3.73
CA CYS A 182 3.67 21.89 -4.65
C CYS A 182 3.50 23.23 -3.94
N LYS A 183 2.99 23.25 -2.71
CA LYS A 183 2.85 24.49 -1.91
C LYS A 183 4.19 24.99 -1.39
N LEU A 184 5.14 24.09 -1.10
CA LEU A 184 6.48 24.47 -0.67
C LEU A 184 7.29 25.19 -1.77
N VAL A 185 7.03 24.89 -3.04
CA VAL A 185 7.63 25.60 -4.17
C VAL A 185 6.82 26.87 -4.45
N LYS A 186 7.14 27.97 -3.79
CA LYS A 186 6.34 29.23 -3.88
C LYS A 186 6.38 29.85 -5.28
N GLN A 187 7.55 29.89 -5.89
CA GLN A 187 7.76 30.41 -7.25
C GLN A 187 8.43 29.34 -8.11
N SER A 188 7.98 29.18 -9.35
CA SER A 188 8.54 28.21 -10.28
C SER A 188 8.27 28.59 -11.74
N GLU A 189 9.30 28.53 -12.54
CA GLU A 189 9.22 28.64 -14.01
C GLU A 189 8.68 27.34 -14.63
N ARG A 190 8.94 26.19 -13.99
CA ARG A 190 8.62 24.84 -14.48
C ARG A 190 7.24 24.37 -14.03
N MET A 191 6.86 24.64 -12.81
CA MET A 191 5.62 24.14 -12.21
C MET A 191 4.43 25.04 -12.56
N LYS A 192 3.73 24.72 -13.65
CA LYS A 192 2.57 25.46 -14.14
C LYS A 192 1.38 25.40 -13.16
N ASN A 193 0.55 26.45 -13.13
CA ASN A 193 -0.64 26.51 -12.29
C ASN A 193 -1.61 25.34 -12.51
N ALA A 194 -1.80 24.89 -13.75
CA ALA A 194 -2.64 23.72 -14.05
C ALA A 194 -2.15 22.45 -13.33
N TYR A 195 -0.82 22.24 -13.26
CA TYR A 195 -0.26 21.12 -12.50
C TYR A 195 -0.51 21.26 -11.00
N ARG A 196 -0.30 22.47 -10.44
CA ARG A 196 -0.58 22.77 -9.03
C ARG A 196 -2.04 22.50 -8.68
N HIS A 197 -2.98 22.98 -9.50
CA HIS A 197 -4.41 22.73 -9.31
C HIS A 197 -4.75 21.24 -9.37
N ARG A 198 -4.18 20.50 -10.32
CA ARG A 198 -4.38 19.05 -10.40
C ARG A 198 -3.87 18.33 -9.16
N MET A 199 -2.68 18.66 -8.66
CA MET A 199 -2.11 18.04 -7.46
C MET A 199 -2.90 18.42 -6.20
N ALA A 200 -3.37 19.65 -6.09
CA ALA A 200 -4.19 20.11 -4.97
C ALA A 200 -5.59 19.46 -4.96
N GLY A 201 -6.12 19.14 -6.14
CA GLY A 201 -7.43 18.48 -6.31
C GLY A 201 -7.41 16.97 -6.22
N LEU A 202 -6.25 16.32 -6.00
CA LEU A 202 -6.20 14.87 -5.79
C LEU A 202 -6.99 14.49 -4.54
N PRO A 203 -7.97 13.58 -4.65
CA PRO A 203 -8.72 13.13 -3.50
C PRO A 203 -7.79 12.34 -2.57
N ASN A 204 -7.86 12.63 -1.28
CA ASN A 204 -7.21 11.80 -0.28
C ASN A 204 -8.03 10.53 -0.06
N THR A 205 -7.35 9.44 0.28
CA THR A 205 -7.99 8.23 0.79
C THR A 205 -8.49 8.47 2.21
N PHE A 206 -9.18 7.49 2.78
CA PHE A 206 -9.60 7.53 4.18
C PHE A 206 -8.39 7.57 5.12
N GLY A 207 -8.58 8.17 6.29
CA GLY A 207 -7.60 8.15 7.37
C GLY A 207 -7.71 6.86 8.20
N MET A 208 -6.60 6.46 8.84
CA MET A 208 -6.58 5.34 9.78
C MET A 208 -6.25 5.84 11.18
N PHE A 209 -6.97 5.34 12.17
CA PHE A 209 -6.64 5.53 13.57
C PHE A 209 -5.95 4.28 14.09
N THR A 210 -4.71 4.43 14.57
CA THR A 210 -3.91 3.31 15.08
C THR A 210 -3.80 3.39 16.60
N VAL A 211 -4.11 2.30 17.28
CA VAL A 211 -3.90 2.15 18.73
C VAL A 211 -2.84 1.09 18.97
N SER A 212 -1.75 1.47 19.61
CA SER A 212 -0.72 0.55 20.05
C SER A 212 -0.95 0.16 21.50
N LEU A 213 -1.11 -1.13 21.76
CA LEU A 213 -1.38 -1.67 23.10
C LEU A 213 -0.17 -2.50 23.57
N ARG A 214 0.36 -2.15 24.75
CA ARG A 214 1.32 -2.98 25.46
C ARG A 214 0.58 -3.82 26.48
N MET A 215 0.49 -5.12 26.23
CA MET A 215 -0.20 -6.07 27.11
C MET A 215 0.70 -6.45 28.28
N LYS A 216 0.05 -6.78 29.41
CA LYS A 216 0.76 -7.43 30.54
C LYS A 216 1.27 -8.82 30.11
N PRO A 217 2.40 -9.29 30.65
CA PRO A 217 2.87 -10.63 30.36
C PRO A 217 1.77 -11.68 30.61
N ARG A 218 1.60 -12.59 29.68
CA ARG A 218 0.60 -13.68 29.72
C ARG A 218 -0.86 -13.24 29.73
N ALA A 219 -1.18 -11.97 29.45
CA ALA A 219 -2.57 -11.50 29.36
C ALA A 219 -3.31 -12.02 28.13
N LEU A 220 -2.59 -12.35 27.07
CA LEU A 220 -3.11 -12.97 25.86
C LEU A 220 -2.16 -14.09 25.42
N GLU A 221 -2.74 -15.15 24.90
CA GLU A 221 -1.98 -16.14 24.15
C GLU A 221 -1.42 -15.55 22.86
N TYR A 222 -0.18 -15.91 22.53
CA TYR A 222 0.44 -15.43 21.30
C TYR A 222 -0.25 -16.00 20.07
N PHE A 223 -0.58 -15.14 19.11
CA PHE A 223 -1.11 -15.54 17.82
C PHE A 223 -0.31 -14.88 16.68
N ASN A 224 -0.11 -15.62 15.60
CA ASN A 224 0.69 -15.19 14.45
C ASN A 224 -0.18 -15.00 13.19
N TYR A 225 -1.20 -14.16 13.30
CA TYR A 225 -2.08 -13.80 12.19
C TYR A 225 -2.67 -12.42 12.40
N ASN A 226 -3.15 -11.80 11.33
CA ASN A 226 -3.93 -10.57 11.37
C ASN A 226 -5.42 -10.90 11.46
N ARG A 227 -6.17 -10.07 12.16
CA ARG A 227 -7.63 -10.11 12.18
C ARG A 227 -8.20 -8.87 11.51
N TYR A 228 -9.07 -9.07 10.57
CA TYR A 228 -9.90 -8.04 9.95
C TYR A 228 -11.33 -8.27 10.42
N VAL A 229 -11.90 -7.33 11.16
CA VAL A 229 -13.19 -7.51 11.84
C VAL A 229 -14.16 -6.44 11.34
N TYR A 230 -15.30 -6.88 10.86
CA TYR A 230 -16.40 -6.06 10.37
C TYR A 230 -17.67 -6.41 11.12
N ALA A 231 -18.42 -5.39 11.55
CA ALA A 231 -19.68 -5.60 12.28
C ALA A 231 -20.77 -6.19 11.36
N HIS A 232 -20.76 -5.78 10.09
CA HIS A 232 -21.75 -6.17 9.07
C HIS A 232 -21.04 -6.44 7.74
N PRO A 233 -21.68 -7.20 6.83
CA PRO A 233 -21.26 -7.33 5.41
C PRO A 233 -21.21 -6.00 4.66
#